data_9ed9c28986aa7d39e5534aa8ab9cadf0
#
_entry.id   9ed9c28986aa7d39e5534aa8ab9cadf0
#
_cell.length_a   1.000
_cell.length_b   1.000
_cell.length_c   1.000
_cell.angle_alpha   90.00
_cell.angle_beta   90.00
_cell.angle_gamma   90.00
#
_symmetry.space_group_name_H-M   'P 1'
#
loop_
_entity.id
_entity.type
_entity.pdbx_description
1 polymer ?
#
loop_
_entity_poly.entity_id
_entity_poly.type
_entity_poly.pdbx_seq_one_letter_code
_entity_poly.pdbx_strand_id
1 'polypeptide(L)'
;MTDWTFRRDAIRAFRFVRCGFDAATGIAELAYAFDDGPELVETITVPGAPFTLDAARAGAVERALQLLHLIAGVSYYKAAVPGEIRIDGYVIDDATATLLGEVYVNGLGEFAYRNGLDLHGRIRFPRGPSSGPSGHLLSQAGEGNAPEACLMEHALVAIGGGKDSLVSIEALRAAGVAQTVSWIGGSQLIAACAARTGLPTLNIGRQLAPQLFDYNRQGAWNGHIPVTAVNSAILVLVALLHGMDQVVFSNERSASYGSTIPGTGEVNHQWSKGWAFERAFGEHVQRHVAADLHYYSLLRPLSELAVARQFTRSSRYDAHFSSCNRNFHILGERPVNRWCGVCPKCHFVFLALAPFMSKPRLVAIFGRNLLDDPAQAGGYDALLEFQDHKPFECVGEGRESRAALAALATRPEWREDALVERFVREILPTLDPGALAIAPQMSLEGEHRVPAATWERVRAHFDA
;
A
#
# COMPACT_ATOMS: atom_id res chain seq x y z
N MET A 1 -38.01 1.73 -16.95
CA MET A 1 -36.80 1.62 -16.09
C MET A 1 -37.25 0.83 -14.88
N THR A 2 -36.76 -0.40 -14.71
CA THR A 2 -37.04 -1.22 -13.54
C THR A 2 -36.46 -0.47 -12.32
N ASP A 3 -37.27 -0.29 -11.26
CA ASP A 3 -36.87 0.28 -9.99
C ASP A 3 -35.88 -0.67 -9.29
N TRP A 4 -34.64 -0.71 -9.81
CA TRP A 4 -33.58 -1.52 -9.21
C TRP A 4 -33.16 -0.88 -7.87
N THR A 5 -33.21 -1.68 -6.82
CA THR A 5 -32.86 -1.24 -5.46
C THR A 5 -31.76 -2.15 -4.93
N PHE A 6 -30.72 -1.57 -4.36
CA PHE A 6 -29.66 -2.33 -3.70
C PHE A 6 -30.19 -3.10 -2.51
N ARG A 7 -30.04 -4.42 -2.53
CA ARG A 7 -30.34 -5.32 -1.42
C ARG A 7 -29.19 -6.30 -1.29
N ARG A 8 -28.26 -6.02 -0.38
CA ARG A 8 -27.03 -6.77 -0.19
C ARG A 8 -27.17 -8.28 -0.33
N ASP A 9 -28.12 -8.85 0.41
CA ASP A 9 -28.29 -10.31 0.51
C ASP A 9 -29.04 -10.92 -0.69
N ALA A 10 -29.59 -10.10 -1.58
CA ALA A 10 -30.26 -10.53 -2.81
C ALA A 10 -29.33 -10.45 -4.05
N ILE A 11 -28.20 -9.76 -3.96
CA ILE A 11 -27.21 -9.64 -5.05
C ILE A 11 -26.57 -11.00 -5.33
N ARG A 12 -26.58 -11.42 -6.58
CA ARG A 12 -26.06 -12.71 -7.04
C ARG A 12 -24.73 -12.59 -7.75
N ALA A 13 -24.56 -11.53 -8.57
CA ALA A 13 -23.40 -11.32 -9.40
C ALA A 13 -22.79 -9.93 -9.24
N PHE A 14 -21.45 -9.85 -9.32
CA PHE A 14 -20.70 -8.62 -9.54
C PHE A 14 -20.17 -8.63 -10.95
N ARG A 15 -20.37 -7.54 -11.69
CA ARG A 15 -20.01 -7.41 -13.08
C ARG A 15 -18.95 -6.34 -13.29
N PHE A 16 -17.90 -6.70 -14.01
CA PHE A 16 -16.95 -5.79 -14.62
C PHE A 16 -17.48 -5.45 -16.01
N VAL A 17 -18.13 -4.29 -16.15
CA VAL A 17 -18.94 -3.97 -17.33
C VAL A 17 -18.06 -3.48 -18.47
N ARG A 18 -17.28 -2.43 -18.24
CA ARG A 18 -16.39 -1.83 -19.24
C ARG A 18 -15.30 -1.00 -18.58
N CYS A 19 -14.19 -0.81 -19.28
CA CYS A 19 -13.20 0.20 -18.97
C CYS A 19 -12.75 0.90 -20.23
N GLY A 20 -12.31 2.15 -20.12
CA GLY A 20 -11.83 2.95 -21.24
C GLY A 20 -10.89 4.05 -20.77
N PHE A 21 -9.98 4.48 -21.65
CA PHE A 21 -9.07 5.61 -21.41
C PHE A 21 -9.16 6.59 -22.57
N ASP A 22 -9.42 7.86 -22.24
CA ASP A 22 -9.38 8.94 -23.21
C ASP A 22 -8.02 9.67 -23.13
N ALA A 23 -7.19 9.47 -24.13
CA ALA A 23 -5.86 10.08 -24.21
C ALA A 23 -5.90 11.61 -24.37
N ALA A 24 -6.99 12.16 -24.87
CA ALA A 24 -7.13 13.60 -25.05
C ALA A 24 -7.36 14.33 -23.71
N THR A 25 -8.06 13.68 -22.79
CA THR A 25 -8.41 14.26 -21.46
C THR A 25 -7.61 13.67 -20.33
N GLY A 26 -6.98 12.50 -20.50
CA GLY A 26 -6.28 11.77 -19.46
C GLY A 26 -7.22 11.08 -18.45
N ILE A 27 -8.47 10.84 -18.83
CA ILE A 27 -9.48 10.22 -17.96
C ILE A 27 -9.61 8.73 -18.30
N ALA A 28 -9.47 7.88 -17.28
CA ALA A 28 -9.87 6.48 -17.33
C ALA A 28 -11.22 6.31 -16.62
N GLU A 29 -12.14 5.58 -17.26
CA GLU A 29 -13.42 5.16 -16.70
C GLU A 29 -13.42 3.66 -16.43
N LEU A 30 -13.86 3.26 -15.24
CA LEU A 30 -13.98 1.87 -14.80
C LEU A 30 -15.42 1.65 -14.34
N ALA A 31 -16.18 0.85 -15.07
CA ALA A 31 -17.61 0.65 -14.85
C ALA A 31 -17.89 -0.74 -14.30
N TYR A 32 -18.66 -0.80 -13.23
CA TYR A 32 -19.10 -1.99 -12.52
C TYR A 32 -20.61 -2.04 -12.40
N ALA A 33 -21.19 -3.20 -12.11
CA ALA A 33 -22.59 -3.31 -11.75
C ALA A 33 -22.84 -4.50 -10.82
N PHE A 34 -23.95 -4.46 -10.08
CA PHE A 34 -24.52 -5.60 -9.38
C PHE A 34 -25.71 -6.12 -10.16
N ASP A 35 -25.70 -7.40 -10.52
CA ASP A 35 -26.73 -8.03 -11.35
C ASP A 35 -27.02 -7.20 -12.63
N ASP A 36 -28.27 -6.86 -12.90
CA ASP A 36 -28.68 -5.97 -13.98
C ASP A 36 -28.96 -4.54 -13.51
N GLY A 37 -28.36 -4.14 -12.38
CA GLY A 37 -28.46 -2.80 -11.81
C GLY A 37 -27.71 -1.73 -12.58
N PRO A 38 -27.78 -0.46 -12.12
CA PRO A 38 -27.12 0.66 -12.78
C PRO A 38 -25.59 0.53 -12.70
N GLU A 39 -24.91 1.10 -13.69
CA GLU A 39 -23.45 1.19 -13.69
C GLU A 39 -22.95 2.08 -12.56
N LEU A 40 -21.89 1.60 -11.91
CA LEU A 40 -21.08 2.29 -10.92
C LEU A 40 -19.79 2.70 -11.63
N VAL A 41 -19.65 3.98 -11.96
CA VAL A 41 -18.48 4.46 -12.72
C VAL A 41 -17.49 5.12 -11.79
N GLU A 42 -16.29 4.55 -11.72
CA GLU A 42 -15.12 5.14 -11.09
C GLU A 42 -14.28 5.86 -12.14
N THR A 43 -13.76 7.04 -11.84
CA THR A 43 -12.87 7.79 -12.73
C THR A 43 -11.50 7.98 -12.12
N ILE A 44 -10.47 7.80 -12.97
CA ILE A 44 -9.07 8.11 -12.64
C ILE A 44 -8.63 9.21 -13.60
N THR A 45 -8.16 10.34 -13.05
CA THR A 45 -7.66 11.47 -13.85
C THR A 45 -6.14 11.50 -13.76
N VAL A 46 -5.48 11.29 -14.88
CA VAL A 46 -4.02 11.32 -14.99
C VAL A 46 -3.58 12.67 -15.57
N PRO A 47 -2.78 13.46 -14.83
CA PRO A 47 -2.28 14.74 -15.33
C PRO A 47 -1.29 14.54 -16.49
N GLY A 48 -1.21 15.54 -17.41
CA GLY A 48 -0.28 15.51 -18.54
C GLY A 48 -0.93 15.27 -19.90
N ALA A 49 -2.26 15.12 -19.96
CA ALA A 49 -2.99 15.02 -21.23
C ALA A 49 -2.81 16.31 -22.08
N PRO A 50 -2.89 16.21 -23.43
CA PRO A 50 -3.15 14.99 -24.21
C PRO A 50 -1.94 14.05 -24.29
N PHE A 51 -2.19 12.72 -24.26
CA PHE A 51 -1.16 11.72 -24.41
C PHE A 51 -1.02 11.24 -25.85
N THR A 52 0.22 11.19 -26.34
CA THR A 52 0.54 10.57 -27.63
C THR A 52 1.20 9.21 -27.38
N LEU A 53 0.55 8.15 -27.80
CA LEU A 53 1.01 6.78 -27.59
C LEU A 53 1.33 6.13 -28.93
N ASP A 54 2.51 5.53 -29.06
CA ASP A 54 2.79 4.59 -30.14
C ASP A 54 2.03 3.27 -29.95
N ALA A 55 2.03 2.41 -30.95
CA ALA A 55 1.25 1.17 -30.91
C ALA A 55 1.65 0.22 -29.78
N ALA A 56 2.96 0.14 -29.45
CA ALA A 56 3.44 -0.74 -28.40
C ALA A 56 2.94 -0.26 -27.01
N ARG A 57 3.09 1.04 -26.76
CA ARG A 57 2.65 1.67 -25.50
C ARG A 57 1.13 1.69 -25.40
N ALA A 58 0.40 1.95 -26.48
CA ALA A 58 -1.06 1.89 -26.49
C ALA A 58 -1.57 0.50 -26.10
N GLY A 59 -0.98 -0.58 -26.62
CA GLY A 59 -1.32 -1.95 -26.20
C GLY A 59 -0.99 -2.25 -24.73
N ALA A 60 0.13 -1.74 -24.22
CA ALA A 60 0.49 -1.87 -22.79
C ALA A 60 -0.48 -1.10 -21.89
N VAL A 61 -0.88 0.11 -22.28
CA VAL A 61 -1.88 0.94 -21.59
C VAL A 61 -3.23 0.24 -21.51
N GLU A 62 -3.67 -0.40 -22.60
CA GLU A 62 -4.93 -1.15 -22.61
C GLU A 62 -4.89 -2.33 -21.64
N ARG A 63 -3.81 -3.12 -21.63
CA ARG A 63 -3.62 -4.23 -20.67
C ARG A 63 -3.56 -3.75 -19.23
N ALA A 64 -2.85 -2.66 -18.97
CA ALA A 64 -2.79 -2.04 -17.66
C ALA A 64 -4.15 -1.53 -17.19
N LEU A 65 -4.94 -0.96 -18.08
CA LEU A 65 -6.29 -0.48 -17.79
C LEU A 65 -7.24 -1.62 -17.41
N GLN A 66 -7.18 -2.75 -18.14
CA GLN A 66 -7.96 -3.94 -17.81
C GLN A 66 -7.55 -4.51 -16.44
N LEU A 67 -6.24 -4.60 -16.16
CA LEU A 67 -5.74 -5.03 -14.85
C LEU A 67 -6.19 -4.08 -13.73
N LEU A 68 -6.13 -2.77 -13.96
CA LEU A 68 -6.63 -1.76 -13.02
C LEU A 68 -8.14 -1.91 -12.78
N HIS A 69 -8.93 -2.10 -13.82
CA HIS A 69 -10.38 -2.31 -13.73
C HIS A 69 -10.69 -3.50 -12.81
N LEU A 70 -9.98 -4.62 -13.00
CA LEU A 70 -10.19 -5.83 -12.22
C LEU A 70 -9.75 -5.67 -10.74
N ILE A 71 -8.62 -5.03 -10.48
CA ILE A 71 -8.13 -4.82 -9.11
C ILE A 71 -8.97 -3.77 -8.38
N ALA A 72 -9.30 -2.63 -9.01
CA ALA A 72 -10.07 -1.56 -8.38
C ALA A 72 -11.51 -1.97 -8.04
N GLY A 73 -12.07 -2.95 -8.79
CA GLY A 73 -13.39 -3.54 -8.54
C GLY A 73 -13.57 -4.08 -7.13
N VAL A 74 -12.49 -4.41 -6.41
CA VAL A 74 -12.53 -4.83 -4.99
C VAL A 74 -13.24 -3.81 -4.10
N SER A 75 -13.14 -2.52 -4.44
CA SER A 75 -13.79 -1.42 -3.72
C SER A 75 -15.33 -1.52 -3.74
N TYR A 76 -15.86 -2.12 -4.80
CA TYR A 76 -17.30 -2.32 -5.02
C TYR A 76 -17.75 -3.72 -4.64
N TYR A 77 -17.01 -4.75 -5.08
CA TYR A 77 -17.32 -6.15 -4.80
C TYR A 77 -17.62 -6.41 -3.32
N LYS A 78 -16.85 -5.81 -2.42
CA LYS A 78 -17.03 -5.96 -0.97
C LYS A 78 -18.41 -5.55 -0.47
N ALA A 79 -19.15 -4.68 -1.19
CA ALA A 79 -20.41 -4.14 -0.73
C ALA A 79 -21.49 -5.23 -0.55
N ALA A 80 -21.44 -6.31 -1.35
CA ALA A 80 -22.38 -7.43 -1.27
C ALA A 80 -21.70 -8.81 -1.20
N VAL A 81 -20.44 -8.93 -1.61
CA VAL A 81 -19.67 -10.20 -1.67
C VAL A 81 -20.46 -11.28 -2.42
N PRO A 82 -20.95 -11.03 -3.65
CA PRO A 82 -21.76 -12.02 -4.36
C PRO A 82 -20.93 -13.24 -4.77
N GLY A 83 -21.62 -14.38 -4.94
CA GLY A 83 -20.96 -15.64 -5.29
C GLY A 83 -20.53 -15.75 -6.75
N GLU A 84 -21.03 -14.89 -7.64
CA GLU A 84 -20.72 -14.90 -9.04
C GLU A 84 -19.96 -13.62 -9.44
N ILE A 85 -18.90 -13.77 -10.23
CA ILE A 85 -18.14 -12.67 -10.85
C ILE A 85 -18.24 -12.83 -12.36
N ARG A 86 -18.62 -11.76 -13.07
CA ARG A 86 -18.70 -11.69 -14.54
C ARG A 86 -17.79 -10.60 -15.08
N ILE A 87 -17.20 -10.85 -16.22
CA ILE A 87 -16.42 -9.87 -16.99
C ILE A 87 -17.06 -9.78 -18.37
N ASP A 88 -17.67 -8.63 -18.67
CA ASP A 88 -18.53 -8.51 -19.86
C ASP A 88 -17.73 -8.16 -21.13
N GLY A 89 -16.68 -7.37 -21.00
CA GLY A 89 -16.01 -6.74 -22.15
C GLY A 89 -14.77 -7.48 -22.68
N TYR A 90 -14.18 -8.39 -21.90
CA TYR A 90 -12.93 -9.08 -22.26
C TYR A 90 -12.78 -10.40 -21.48
N VAL A 91 -11.78 -11.19 -21.86
CA VAL A 91 -11.48 -12.49 -21.23
C VAL A 91 -10.13 -12.38 -20.51
N ILE A 92 -9.97 -13.05 -19.38
CA ILE A 92 -8.72 -13.17 -18.65
C ILE A 92 -8.19 -14.60 -18.68
N ASP A 93 -6.87 -14.73 -18.60
CA ASP A 93 -6.20 -16.02 -18.50
C ASP A 93 -6.17 -16.54 -17.03
N ASP A 94 -5.70 -17.77 -16.88
CA ASP A 94 -5.60 -18.43 -15.58
C ASP A 94 -4.64 -17.73 -14.62
N ALA A 95 -3.56 -17.14 -15.13
CA ALA A 95 -2.58 -16.41 -14.31
C ALA A 95 -3.20 -15.13 -13.73
N THR A 96 -3.93 -14.39 -14.55
CA THR A 96 -4.68 -13.20 -14.12
C THR A 96 -5.78 -13.57 -13.12
N ALA A 97 -6.57 -14.63 -13.40
CA ALA A 97 -7.60 -15.09 -12.49
C ALA A 97 -7.03 -15.52 -11.12
N THR A 98 -5.86 -16.14 -11.11
CA THR A 98 -5.16 -16.55 -9.88
C THR A 98 -4.69 -15.34 -9.09
N LEU A 99 -4.01 -14.38 -9.71
CA LEU A 99 -3.58 -13.13 -9.06
C LEU A 99 -4.77 -12.40 -8.44
N LEU A 100 -5.88 -12.26 -9.17
CA LEU A 100 -7.07 -11.59 -8.69
C LEU A 100 -7.70 -12.35 -7.51
N GLY A 101 -7.74 -13.67 -7.55
CA GLY A 101 -8.18 -14.51 -6.44
C GLY A 101 -7.39 -14.20 -5.16
N GLU A 102 -6.06 -14.15 -5.24
CA GLU A 102 -5.18 -13.79 -4.12
C GLU A 102 -5.42 -12.37 -3.63
N VAL A 103 -5.52 -11.39 -4.54
CA VAL A 103 -5.76 -9.98 -4.19
C VAL A 103 -7.08 -9.81 -3.44
N TYR A 104 -8.14 -10.48 -3.90
CA TYR A 104 -9.46 -10.34 -3.27
C TYR A 104 -9.56 -11.11 -1.95
N VAL A 105 -9.09 -12.36 -1.90
CA VAL A 105 -9.18 -13.18 -0.68
C VAL A 105 -8.28 -12.59 0.41
N ASN A 106 -7.00 -12.41 0.13
CA ASN A 106 -6.04 -11.95 1.15
C ASN A 106 -6.17 -10.44 1.42
N GLY A 107 -6.44 -9.64 0.37
CA GLY A 107 -6.60 -8.19 0.50
C GLY A 107 -7.87 -7.77 1.25
N LEU A 108 -8.90 -8.61 1.27
CA LEU A 108 -10.10 -8.44 2.08
C LEU A 108 -10.06 -9.22 3.41
N GLY A 109 -8.93 -9.77 3.83
CA GLY A 109 -8.81 -10.61 5.03
C GLY A 109 -9.30 -9.92 6.31
N GLU A 110 -8.85 -8.69 6.60
CA GLU A 110 -9.36 -7.92 7.74
C GLU A 110 -10.86 -7.60 7.60
N PHE A 111 -11.28 -7.19 6.40
CA PHE A 111 -12.70 -6.95 6.12
C PHE A 111 -13.55 -8.18 6.43
N ALA A 112 -13.12 -9.36 5.98
CA ALA A 112 -13.80 -10.62 6.21
C ALA A 112 -13.87 -10.95 7.71
N TYR A 113 -12.74 -10.85 8.41
CA TYR A 113 -12.65 -11.06 9.86
C TYR A 113 -13.62 -10.17 10.63
N ARG A 114 -13.61 -8.85 10.37
CA ARG A 114 -14.47 -7.88 11.06
C ARG A 114 -15.96 -8.05 10.79
N ASN A 115 -16.32 -8.61 9.64
CA ASN A 115 -17.70 -8.84 9.24
C ASN A 115 -18.18 -10.30 9.44
N GLY A 116 -17.33 -11.18 9.99
CA GLY A 116 -17.67 -12.60 10.20
C GLY A 116 -17.87 -13.38 8.90
N LEU A 117 -17.13 -13.02 7.82
CA LEU A 117 -17.26 -13.63 6.50
C LEU A 117 -16.12 -14.61 6.26
N ASP A 118 -16.42 -15.72 5.57
CA ASP A 118 -15.41 -16.59 4.95
C ASP A 118 -15.41 -16.33 3.43
N LEU A 119 -14.24 -15.91 2.92
CA LEU A 119 -14.03 -15.63 1.50
C LEU A 119 -13.36 -16.79 0.76
N HIS A 120 -12.84 -17.78 1.47
CA HIS A 120 -12.16 -18.93 0.85
C HIS A 120 -13.13 -19.75 0.00
N GLY A 121 -12.74 -20.02 -1.25
CA GLY A 121 -13.57 -20.75 -2.20
C GLY A 121 -14.82 -20.01 -2.71
N ARG A 122 -15.13 -18.83 -2.18
CA ARG A 122 -16.25 -17.97 -2.59
C ARG A 122 -15.90 -17.07 -3.75
N ILE A 123 -14.68 -16.54 -3.77
CA ILE A 123 -14.19 -15.64 -4.81
C ILE A 123 -13.57 -16.47 -5.92
N ARG A 124 -14.24 -16.46 -7.09
CA ARG A 124 -13.80 -17.20 -8.27
C ARG A 124 -13.94 -16.31 -9.49
N PHE A 125 -12.81 -15.87 -10.03
CA PHE A 125 -12.81 -15.17 -11.32
C PHE A 125 -13.06 -16.16 -12.47
N PRO A 126 -13.82 -15.76 -13.50
CA PRO A 126 -14.04 -16.58 -14.67
C PRO A 126 -12.71 -16.82 -15.40
N ARG A 127 -12.49 -18.05 -15.85
CA ARG A 127 -11.32 -18.44 -16.63
C ARG A 127 -11.75 -18.58 -18.08
N GLY A 128 -11.10 -17.85 -18.98
CA GLY A 128 -11.32 -18.00 -20.40
C GLY A 128 -10.68 -19.26 -20.95
N PRO A 129 -11.13 -19.79 -22.10
CA PRO A 129 -10.41 -20.85 -22.80
C PRO A 129 -9.02 -20.33 -23.17
N SER A 130 -7.99 -21.15 -22.96
CA SER A 130 -6.60 -20.85 -23.33
C SER A 130 -6.36 -20.66 -24.84
N SER A 131 -7.39 -20.83 -25.65
CA SER A 131 -7.39 -20.65 -27.09
C SER A 131 -8.77 -20.18 -27.57
N GLY A 132 -9.02 -18.86 -27.55
CA GLY A 132 -10.22 -18.22 -28.13
C GLY A 132 -9.85 -17.33 -29.31
N PRO A 133 -10.79 -17.13 -30.28
CA PRO A 133 -10.52 -16.30 -31.42
C PRO A 133 -10.40 -14.83 -31.05
N SER A 134 -9.33 -14.24 -31.56
CA SER A 134 -9.06 -12.80 -31.79
C SER A 134 -9.91 -11.78 -31.03
N GLY A 135 -9.29 -11.08 -30.07
CA GLY A 135 -9.78 -9.80 -29.60
C GLY A 135 -9.45 -9.40 -28.17
N HIS A 136 -8.61 -10.14 -27.42
CA HIS A 136 -8.47 -9.83 -26.00
C HIS A 136 -7.03 -9.95 -25.49
N LEU A 137 -6.52 -8.84 -25.01
CA LEU A 137 -5.10 -8.54 -24.85
C LEU A 137 -4.42 -9.20 -23.63
N LEU A 138 -5.17 -9.55 -22.56
CA LEU A 138 -4.61 -10.29 -21.44
C LEU A 138 -4.42 -11.80 -21.70
N SER A 139 -4.97 -12.33 -22.80
CA SER A 139 -4.89 -13.75 -23.18
C SER A 139 -3.78 -14.08 -24.18
N GLN A 140 -3.00 -13.10 -24.67
CA GLN A 140 -1.98 -13.32 -25.72
C GLN A 140 -0.55 -13.47 -25.20
N ALA A 141 -0.31 -13.50 -23.89
CA ALA A 141 0.99 -13.90 -23.39
C ALA A 141 1.17 -15.42 -23.64
N GLY A 142 1.83 -15.75 -24.74
CA GLY A 142 2.44 -17.05 -24.93
C GLY A 142 3.45 -17.36 -23.82
N GLU A 143 4.23 -18.43 -23.88
CA GLU A 143 5.20 -18.84 -22.85
C GLU A 143 6.32 -17.79 -22.55
N GLY A 144 6.16 -16.50 -22.93
CA GLY A 144 7.12 -15.40 -22.78
C GLY A 144 6.55 -14.16 -22.07
N ASN A 145 7.41 -13.16 -21.85
CA ASN A 145 7.02 -11.84 -21.34
C ASN A 145 6.16 -11.07 -22.36
N ALA A 146 5.39 -10.09 -21.86
CA ALA A 146 4.70 -9.12 -22.71
C ALA A 146 5.68 -8.39 -23.64
N PRO A 147 5.20 -7.78 -24.75
CA PRO A 147 6.05 -6.89 -25.55
C PRO A 147 6.59 -5.71 -24.71
N GLU A 148 7.78 -5.24 -25.08
CA GLU A 148 8.33 -4.00 -24.52
C GLU A 148 7.47 -2.80 -24.96
N ALA A 149 7.31 -1.84 -24.04
CA ALA A 149 6.62 -0.58 -24.29
C ALA A 149 7.59 0.57 -24.62
N CYS A 150 8.87 0.29 -24.80
CA CYS A 150 9.96 1.25 -25.08
C CYS A 150 10.02 2.38 -24.05
N LEU A 151 10.08 2.01 -22.77
CA LEU A 151 10.08 2.93 -21.64
C LEU A 151 11.49 3.50 -21.40
N MET A 152 11.56 4.68 -20.77
CA MET A 152 12.81 5.34 -20.42
C MET A 152 13.15 5.12 -18.95
N GLU A 153 14.44 5.07 -18.60
CA GLU A 153 14.91 5.00 -17.21
C GLU A 153 14.38 6.19 -16.41
N HIS A 154 13.29 5.98 -15.69
CA HIS A 154 12.68 6.99 -14.84
C HIS A 154 11.78 6.33 -13.78
N ALA A 155 12.00 6.68 -12.51
CA ALA A 155 11.23 6.13 -11.41
C ALA A 155 9.98 6.97 -11.09
N LEU A 156 8.79 6.38 -11.17
CA LEU A 156 7.56 6.93 -10.60
C LEU A 156 7.45 6.46 -9.15
N VAL A 157 7.73 7.36 -8.20
CA VAL A 157 7.82 7.03 -6.79
C VAL A 157 6.54 7.39 -6.06
N ALA A 158 5.89 6.39 -5.46
CA ALA A 158 4.70 6.57 -4.66
C ALA A 158 5.02 7.31 -3.34
N ILE A 159 4.34 8.42 -3.05
CA ILE A 159 4.47 9.13 -1.77
C ILE A 159 3.16 9.09 -0.97
N GLY A 160 3.24 8.62 0.28
CA GLY A 160 2.13 8.64 1.25
C GLY A 160 2.29 9.70 2.34
N GLY A 161 3.33 10.54 2.28
CA GLY A 161 3.61 11.56 3.30
C GLY A 161 4.30 11.05 4.57
N GLY A 162 4.48 9.75 4.73
CA GLY A 162 5.23 9.11 5.83
C GLY A 162 6.74 9.03 5.55
N LYS A 163 7.50 8.58 6.56
CA LYS A 163 8.96 8.45 6.53
C LYS A 163 9.48 7.55 5.39
N ASP A 164 8.76 6.47 5.08
CA ASP A 164 9.23 5.39 4.21
C ASP A 164 9.45 5.88 2.78
N SER A 165 8.44 6.52 2.19
CA SER A 165 8.56 7.10 0.84
C SER A 165 9.65 8.17 0.75
N LEU A 166 9.88 8.92 1.82
CA LEU A 166 10.93 9.93 1.86
C LEU A 166 12.33 9.32 1.88
N VAL A 167 12.50 8.18 2.57
CA VAL A 167 13.76 7.41 2.53
C VAL A 167 14.02 6.88 1.12
N SER A 168 13.02 6.32 0.45
CA SER A 168 13.18 5.87 -0.94
C SER A 168 13.54 7.01 -1.89
N ILE A 169 12.86 8.15 -1.79
CA ILE A 169 13.12 9.35 -2.61
C ILE A 169 14.55 9.84 -2.43
N GLU A 170 15.02 9.94 -1.19
CA GLU A 170 16.41 10.42 -0.94
C GLU A 170 17.47 9.38 -1.34
N ALA A 171 17.20 8.08 -1.21
CA ALA A 171 18.08 7.03 -1.69
C ALA A 171 18.23 7.05 -3.23
N LEU A 172 17.11 7.16 -3.96
CA LEU A 172 17.14 7.28 -5.43
C LEU A 172 17.80 8.59 -5.87
N ARG A 173 17.58 9.70 -5.15
CA ARG A 173 18.26 10.97 -5.38
C ARG A 173 19.77 10.84 -5.22
N ALA A 174 20.23 10.22 -4.13
CA ALA A 174 21.66 9.99 -3.88
C ALA A 174 22.30 9.09 -4.95
N ALA A 175 21.54 8.15 -5.49
CA ALA A 175 21.94 7.28 -6.58
C ALA A 175 21.86 7.93 -7.97
N GLY A 176 21.39 9.18 -8.09
CA GLY A 176 21.26 9.89 -9.37
C GLY A 176 20.20 9.29 -10.28
N VAL A 177 19.17 8.60 -9.74
CA VAL A 177 18.06 8.06 -10.53
C VAL A 177 17.07 9.18 -10.81
N ALA A 178 16.71 9.36 -12.10
CA ALA A 178 15.65 10.29 -12.49
C ALA A 178 14.31 9.83 -11.90
N GLN A 179 13.59 10.76 -11.26
CA GLN A 179 12.35 10.39 -10.54
C GLN A 179 11.29 11.47 -10.56
N THR A 180 10.05 11.04 -10.56
CA THR A 180 8.84 11.85 -10.36
C THR A 180 8.07 11.31 -9.16
N VAL A 181 7.65 12.18 -8.26
CA VAL A 181 6.92 11.81 -7.04
C VAL A 181 5.41 11.84 -7.33
N SER A 182 4.69 10.79 -6.94
CA SER A 182 3.29 10.64 -7.27
C SER A 182 2.42 10.23 -6.10
N TRP A 183 1.19 10.79 -6.03
CA TRP A 183 0.17 10.37 -5.07
C TRP A 183 -1.22 10.44 -5.68
N ILE A 184 -2.15 9.73 -5.04
CA ILE A 184 -3.55 9.64 -5.47
C ILE A 184 -4.44 10.35 -4.45
N GLY A 185 -5.31 11.22 -4.96
CA GLY A 185 -6.30 11.96 -4.15
C GLY A 185 -5.83 13.33 -3.65
N GLY A 186 -6.66 13.99 -2.84
CA GLY A 186 -6.56 15.42 -2.48
C GLY A 186 -5.88 15.73 -1.14
N SER A 187 -5.02 14.85 -0.60
CA SER A 187 -4.38 15.07 0.71
C SER A 187 -3.39 16.24 0.67
N GLN A 188 -3.68 17.31 1.38
CA GLN A 188 -2.80 18.48 1.50
C GLN A 188 -1.50 18.16 2.26
N LEU A 189 -1.55 17.21 3.22
CA LEU A 189 -0.34 16.74 3.93
C LEU A 189 0.63 16.06 2.97
N ILE A 190 0.11 15.20 2.09
CA ILE A 190 0.94 14.52 1.08
C ILE A 190 1.49 15.55 0.09
N ALA A 191 0.65 16.46 -0.40
CA ALA A 191 1.07 17.53 -1.34
C ALA A 191 2.19 18.40 -0.75
N ALA A 192 2.06 18.84 0.52
CA ALA A 192 3.09 19.61 1.19
C ALA A 192 4.42 18.85 1.36
N CYS A 193 4.32 17.54 1.66
CA CYS A 193 5.48 16.67 1.75
C CYS A 193 6.15 16.45 0.39
N ALA A 194 5.35 16.24 -0.66
CA ALA A 194 5.83 16.09 -2.04
C ALA A 194 6.53 17.37 -2.52
N ALA A 195 5.94 18.55 -2.29
CA ALA A 195 6.53 19.84 -2.63
C ALA A 195 7.90 20.03 -1.94
N ARG A 196 8.07 19.54 -0.70
CA ARG A 196 9.33 19.62 0.04
C ARG A 196 10.45 18.81 -0.59
N THR A 197 10.14 17.81 -1.41
CA THR A 197 11.16 17.04 -2.14
C THR A 197 11.89 17.88 -3.18
N GLY A 198 11.24 18.86 -3.77
CA GLY A 198 11.75 19.68 -4.88
C GLY A 198 11.86 18.92 -6.21
N LEU A 199 11.17 17.78 -6.33
CA LEU A 199 11.12 16.94 -7.54
C LEU A 199 9.86 17.24 -8.36
N PRO A 200 9.82 16.84 -9.64
CA PRO A 200 8.59 16.79 -10.42
C PRO A 200 7.52 15.96 -9.69
N THR A 201 6.27 16.39 -9.78
CA THR A 201 5.16 15.75 -9.08
C THR A 201 3.99 15.46 -10.00
N LEU A 202 3.30 14.32 -9.76
CA LEU A 202 2.05 13.94 -10.39
C LEU A 202 1.01 13.64 -9.32
N ASN A 203 -0.05 14.46 -9.23
CA ASN A 203 -1.20 14.18 -8.38
C ASN A 203 -2.32 13.57 -9.21
N ILE A 204 -2.61 12.31 -8.98
CA ILE A 204 -3.63 11.54 -9.71
C ILE A 204 -4.98 11.73 -9.02
N GLY A 205 -6.00 12.09 -9.80
CA GLY A 205 -7.39 12.12 -9.34
C GLY A 205 -7.97 10.70 -9.29
N ARG A 206 -8.74 10.41 -8.24
CA ARG A 206 -9.57 9.20 -8.15
C ARG A 206 -10.92 9.56 -7.57
N GLN A 207 -11.97 9.24 -8.29
CA GLN A 207 -13.33 9.49 -7.84
C GLN A 207 -14.14 8.19 -7.91
N LEU A 208 -14.55 7.70 -6.76
CA LEU A 208 -15.44 6.55 -6.63
C LEU A 208 -16.86 6.92 -7.09
N ALA A 209 -17.58 5.93 -7.62
CA ALA A 209 -18.99 6.07 -7.93
C ALA A 209 -19.78 6.50 -6.68
N PRO A 210 -20.53 7.63 -6.73
CA PRO A 210 -21.23 8.14 -5.55
C PRO A 210 -22.27 7.17 -4.99
N GLN A 211 -22.86 6.32 -5.84
CA GLN A 211 -23.81 5.28 -5.43
C GLN A 211 -23.24 4.30 -4.39
N LEU A 212 -21.90 4.10 -4.36
CA LEU A 212 -21.28 3.24 -3.35
C LEU A 212 -21.53 3.75 -1.93
N PHE A 213 -21.55 5.08 -1.74
CA PHE A 213 -21.86 5.68 -0.44
C PHE A 213 -23.34 5.54 -0.09
N ASP A 214 -24.23 5.55 -1.10
CA ASP A 214 -25.65 5.29 -0.92
C ASP A 214 -25.88 3.84 -0.49
N TYR A 215 -25.19 2.89 -1.12
CA TYR A 215 -25.28 1.48 -0.75
C TYR A 215 -24.76 1.23 0.67
N ASN A 216 -23.70 1.94 1.11
CA ASN A 216 -23.27 1.86 2.50
C ASN A 216 -24.38 2.28 3.49
N ARG A 217 -25.15 3.32 3.16
CA ARG A 217 -26.32 3.72 3.96
C ARG A 217 -27.48 2.71 3.92
N GLN A 218 -27.54 1.89 2.87
CA GLN A 218 -28.52 0.83 2.67
C GLN A 218 -28.09 -0.54 3.23
N GLY A 219 -26.99 -0.60 4.00
CA GLY A 219 -26.54 -1.81 4.66
C GLY A 219 -25.56 -2.66 3.87
N ALA A 220 -24.84 -2.09 2.87
CA ALA A 220 -23.71 -2.75 2.24
C ALA A 220 -22.63 -3.10 3.26
N TRP A 221 -21.90 -4.19 3.02
CA TRP A 221 -20.70 -4.47 3.78
C TRP A 221 -19.65 -3.36 3.59
N ASN A 222 -19.03 -2.91 4.68
CA ASN A 222 -17.98 -1.91 4.62
C ASN A 222 -16.78 -2.36 5.47
N GLY A 223 -15.57 -1.84 5.14
CA GLY A 223 -14.34 -2.16 5.84
C GLY A 223 -13.12 -1.99 4.95
N HIS A 224 -11.98 -2.51 5.42
CA HIS A 224 -10.69 -2.42 4.77
C HIS A 224 -10.71 -3.03 3.36
N ILE A 225 -9.96 -2.42 2.45
CA ILE A 225 -9.68 -2.92 1.10
C ILE A 225 -8.16 -2.86 0.84
N PRO A 226 -7.63 -3.66 -0.09
CA PRO A 226 -6.20 -3.63 -0.45
C PRO A 226 -5.84 -2.37 -1.27
N VAL A 227 -5.87 -1.20 -0.61
CA VAL A 227 -5.63 0.11 -1.27
C VAL A 227 -4.29 0.15 -1.98
N THR A 228 -3.25 -0.50 -1.43
CA THR A 228 -1.93 -0.53 -2.07
C THR A 228 -1.98 -1.27 -3.41
N ALA A 229 -2.74 -2.37 -3.53
CA ALA A 229 -2.91 -3.06 -4.80
C ALA A 229 -3.61 -2.18 -5.84
N VAL A 230 -4.66 -1.46 -5.44
CA VAL A 230 -5.35 -0.50 -6.32
C VAL A 230 -4.40 0.61 -6.77
N ASN A 231 -3.67 1.21 -5.82
CA ASN A 231 -2.71 2.27 -6.13
C ASN A 231 -1.57 1.76 -7.03
N SER A 232 -1.12 0.52 -6.85
CA SER A 232 -0.11 -0.12 -7.69
C SER A 232 -0.57 -0.20 -9.14
N ALA A 233 -1.80 -0.66 -9.36
CA ALA A 233 -2.38 -0.76 -10.71
C ALA A 233 -2.58 0.63 -11.36
N ILE A 234 -2.99 1.64 -10.57
CA ILE A 234 -3.08 3.04 -11.04
C ILE A 234 -1.70 3.54 -11.47
N LEU A 235 -0.66 3.32 -10.64
CA LEU A 235 0.69 3.84 -10.95
C LEU A 235 1.35 3.09 -12.11
N VAL A 236 1.03 1.81 -12.35
CA VAL A 236 1.43 1.08 -13.56
C VAL A 236 0.86 1.75 -14.80
N LEU A 237 -0.43 2.09 -14.81
CA LEU A 237 -1.06 2.84 -15.91
C LEU A 237 -0.40 4.21 -16.09
N VAL A 238 -0.16 4.95 -15.01
CA VAL A 238 0.47 6.29 -15.05
C VAL A 238 1.90 6.22 -15.60
N ALA A 239 2.70 5.24 -15.17
CA ALA A 239 4.07 5.04 -15.65
C ALA A 239 4.09 4.80 -17.18
N LEU A 240 3.21 3.95 -17.70
CA LEU A 240 3.07 3.70 -19.13
C LEU A 240 2.67 4.95 -19.91
N LEU A 241 1.72 5.74 -19.40
CA LEU A 241 1.28 6.99 -20.04
C LEU A 241 2.40 8.02 -20.12
N HIS A 242 3.27 8.08 -19.12
CA HIS A 242 4.42 9.00 -19.08
C HIS A 242 5.72 8.40 -19.64
N GLY A 243 5.73 7.13 -20.06
CA GLY A 243 6.90 6.46 -20.62
C GLY A 243 8.00 6.15 -19.61
N MET A 244 7.64 5.91 -18.35
CA MET A 244 8.56 5.59 -17.25
C MET A 244 8.66 4.08 -17.04
N ASP A 245 9.86 3.56 -16.80
CA ASP A 245 10.14 2.12 -16.69
C ASP A 245 10.02 1.55 -15.28
N GLN A 246 9.87 2.41 -14.24
CA GLN A 246 9.87 1.95 -12.85
C GLN A 246 8.71 2.54 -12.06
N VAL A 247 7.96 1.68 -11.37
CA VAL A 247 6.97 2.04 -10.34
C VAL A 247 7.52 1.63 -8.99
N VAL A 248 7.86 2.61 -8.16
CA VAL A 248 8.58 2.41 -6.91
C VAL A 248 7.67 2.65 -5.71
N PHE A 249 7.48 1.62 -4.91
CA PHE A 249 6.88 1.69 -3.58
C PHE A 249 7.95 1.66 -2.49
N SER A 250 7.54 1.86 -1.25
CA SER A 250 8.43 1.97 -0.09
C SER A 250 7.98 1.04 1.03
N ASN A 251 7.49 -0.16 0.66
CA ASN A 251 7.14 -1.16 1.66
C ASN A 251 8.42 -1.85 2.15
N GLU A 252 8.56 -1.93 3.44
CA GLU A 252 9.66 -2.57 4.14
C GLU A 252 9.37 -4.07 4.40
N ARG A 253 10.33 -4.80 4.94
CA ARG A 253 10.25 -6.24 5.20
C ARG A 253 9.09 -6.59 6.13
N SER A 254 8.92 -5.81 7.19
CA SER A 254 7.91 -6.03 8.23
C SER A 254 6.46 -5.91 7.73
N ALA A 255 6.24 -5.31 6.54
CA ALA A 255 4.92 -5.24 5.93
C ALA A 255 4.34 -6.62 5.54
N SER A 256 5.19 -7.64 5.46
CA SER A 256 4.77 -9.04 5.22
C SER A 256 4.22 -9.73 6.48
N TYR A 257 4.42 -9.12 7.68
CA TYR A 257 4.02 -9.70 8.96
C TYR A 257 2.58 -9.32 9.33
N GLY A 258 1.70 -10.32 9.46
CA GLY A 258 0.31 -10.15 9.87
C GLY A 258 0.10 -10.23 11.39
N SER A 259 -1.15 -10.12 11.80
CA SER A 259 -1.59 -10.35 13.18
C SER A 259 -2.09 -11.78 13.32
N THR A 260 -1.51 -12.55 14.25
CA THR A 260 -2.01 -13.89 14.56
C THR A 260 -3.17 -13.78 15.55
N ILE A 261 -4.36 -14.22 15.11
CA ILE A 261 -5.59 -14.14 15.90
C ILE A 261 -5.97 -15.52 16.38
N PRO A 262 -6.14 -15.77 17.70
CA PRO A 262 -6.56 -17.05 18.22
C PRO A 262 -7.86 -17.55 17.55
N GLY A 263 -7.85 -18.77 17.03
CA GLY A 263 -9.01 -19.40 16.38
C GLY A 263 -9.28 -18.96 14.93
N THR A 264 -8.55 -17.95 14.40
CA THR A 264 -8.70 -17.47 13.02
C THR A 264 -7.44 -17.71 12.19
N GLY A 265 -6.24 -17.63 12.80
CA GLY A 265 -4.97 -17.69 12.11
C GLY A 265 -4.39 -16.29 11.82
N GLU A 266 -3.52 -16.21 10.82
CA GLU A 266 -2.88 -14.94 10.46
C GLU A 266 -3.81 -14.09 9.58
N VAL A 267 -4.03 -12.84 9.98
CA VAL A 267 -4.73 -11.81 9.20
C VAL A 267 -3.78 -10.65 8.96
N ASN A 268 -3.38 -10.42 7.73
CA ASN A 268 -2.50 -9.31 7.39
C ASN A 268 -3.29 -8.11 6.86
N HIS A 269 -3.50 -7.10 7.71
CA HIS A 269 -4.11 -5.82 7.36
C HIS A 269 -3.45 -5.15 6.14
N GLN A 270 -2.15 -5.36 5.97
CA GLN A 270 -1.37 -4.75 4.90
C GLN A 270 -0.87 -5.76 3.85
N TRP A 271 -1.62 -6.86 3.61
CA TRP A 271 -1.21 -7.92 2.69
C TRP A 271 -0.72 -7.39 1.33
N SER A 272 -1.40 -6.40 0.76
CA SER A 272 -0.99 -5.78 -0.51
C SER A 272 0.30 -4.93 -0.44
N LYS A 273 0.91 -4.79 0.76
CA LYS A 273 2.26 -4.26 0.95
C LYS A 273 3.30 -5.35 1.14
N GLY A 274 2.88 -6.60 1.36
CA GLY A 274 3.74 -7.74 1.62
C GLY A 274 4.48 -8.23 0.38
N TRP A 275 5.50 -9.07 0.61
CA TRP A 275 6.32 -9.66 -0.45
C TRP A 275 5.52 -10.53 -1.42
N ALA A 276 4.55 -11.30 -0.92
CA ALA A 276 3.72 -12.16 -1.76
C ALA A 276 2.99 -11.38 -2.86
N PHE A 277 2.37 -10.25 -2.49
CA PHE A 277 1.74 -9.38 -3.47
C PHE A 277 2.76 -8.72 -4.41
N GLU A 278 3.85 -8.14 -3.87
CA GLU A 278 4.86 -7.46 -4.67
C GLU A 278 5.44 -8.39 -5.75
N ARG A 279 5.78 -9.62 -5.37
CA ARG A 279 6.29 -10.62 -6.31
C ARG A 279 5.26 -10.97 -7.38
N ALA A 280 4.07 -11.42 -6.96
CA ALA A 280 3.03 -11.86 -7.87
C ALA A 280 2.59 -10.74 -8.83
N PHE A 281 2.35 -9.55 -8.31
CA PHE A 281 1.93 -8.40 -9.12
C PHE A 281 3.05 -7.94 -10.07
N GLY A 282 4.29 -7.83 -9.59
CA GLY A 282 5.41 -7.39 -10.41
C GLY A 282 5.77 -8.39 -11.52
N GLU A 283 5.70 -9.70 -11.26
CA GLU A 283 5.82 -10.74 -12.28
C GLU A 283 4.68 -10.66 -13.30
N HIS A 284 3.46 -10.45 -12.83
CA HIS A 284 2.30 -10.32 -13.71
C HIS A 284 2.43 -9.10 -14.63
N VAL A 285 2.87 -7.94 -14.10
CA VAL A 285 3.10 -6.74 -14.91
C VAL A 285 4.09 -7.01 -16.04
N GLN A 286 5.22 -7.66 -15.77
CA GLN A 286 6.22 -7.95 -16.78
C GLN A 286 5.76 -8.99 -17.79
N ARG A 287 4.98 -9.98 -17.39
CA ARG A 287 4.49 -11.04 -18.28
C ARG A 287 3.27 -10.63 -19.11
N HIS A 288 2.39 -9.80 -18.56
CA HIS A 288 1.08 -9.54 -19.17
C HIS A 288 0.84 -8.07 -19.54
N VAL A 289 1.67 -7.12 -19.05
CA VAL A 289 1.47 -5.69 -19.32
C VAL A 289 2.61 -5.13 -20.19
N ALA A 290 3.83 -5.07 -19.69
CA ALA A 290 5.01 -4.60 -20.40
C ALA A 290 6.27 -5.23 -19.81
N ALA A 291 7.12 -5.86 -20.64
CA ALA A 291 8.32 -6.58 -20.19
C ALA A 291 9.37 -5.66 -19.57
N ASP A 292 9.44 -4.42 -20.04
CA ASP A 292 10.38 -3.37 -19.62
C ASP A 292 9.84 -2.48 -18.49
N LEU A 293 8.68 -2.80 -17.87
CA LEU A 293 8.14 -2.09 -16.71
C LEU A 293 8.43 -2.84 -15.41
N HIS A 294 9.15 -2.20 -14.50
CA HIS A 294 9.54 -2.75 -13.21
C HIS A 294 8.66 -2.21 -12.09
N TYR A 295 7.98 -3.11 -11.36
CA TYR A 295 7.24 -2.80 -10.13
C TYR A 295 7.98 -3.41 -8.94
N TYR A 296 8.31 -2.59 -7.92
CA TYR A 296 9.01 -3.04 -6.72
C TYR A 296 8.89 -2.06 -5.54
N SER A 297 9.23 -2.54 -4.34
CA SER A 297 9.42 -1.71 -3.14
C SER A 297 10.92 -1.58 -2.85
N LEU A 298 11.43 -0.34 -2.87
CA LEU A 298 12.86 -0.08 -2.68
C LEU A 298 13.36 -0.49 -1.28
N LEU A 299 12.48 -0.39 -0.27
CA LEU A 299 12.82 -0.66 1.11
C LEU A 299 12.58 -2.12 1.54
N ARG A 300 12.20 -3.01 0.59
CA ARG A 300 11.92 -4.42 0.91
C ARG A 300 13.03 -5.12 1.70
N PRO A 301 14.32 -4.90 1.45
CA PRO A 301 15.40 -5.52 2.25
C PRO A 301 15.56 -4.93 3.66
N LEU A 302 14.92 -3.82 3.99
CA LEU A 302 15.07 -3.12 5.26
C LEU A 302 13.96 -3.50 6.25
N SER A 303 14.30 -3.50 7.54
CA SER A 303 13.33 -3.48 8.63
C SER A 303 12.77 -2.06 8.83
N GLU A 304 11.67 -1.92 9.58
CA GLU A 304 11.13 -0.62 9.97
C GLU A 304 12.13 0.22 10.79
N LEU A 305 12.93 -0.42 11.67
CA LEU A 305 13.97 0.27 12.42
C LEU A 305 15.13 0.73 11.53
N ALA A 306 15.51 -0.05 10.52
CA ALA A 306 16.52 0.37 9.55
C ALA A 306 16.02 1.57 8.73
N VAL A 307 14.75 1.57 8.30
CA VAL A 307 14.11 2.71 7.63
C VAL A 307 14.07 3.93 8.55
N ALA A 308 13.70 3.76 9.83
CA ALA A 308 13.69 4.84 10.80
C ALA A 308 15.10 5.45 10.98
N ARG A 309 16.15 4.63 11.09
CA ARG A 309 17.55 5.09 11.14
C ARG A 309 17.89 5.95 9.92
N GLN A 310 17.57 5.49 8.72
CA GLN A 310 17.84 6.25 7.50
C GLN A 310 17.10 7.60 7.47
N PHE A 311 15.82 7.62 7.87
CA PHE A 311 15.03 8.84 7.92
C PHE A 311 15.64 9.89 8.86
N THR A 312 16.18 9.50 10.02
CA THR A 312 16.72 10.42 11.02
C THR A 312 17.99 11.16 10.60
N ARG A 313 18.67 10.70 9.53
CA ARG A 313 19.90 11.31 8.98
C ARG A 313 19.66 12.72 8.41
N SER A 314 18.42 13.08 8.11
CA SER A 314 18.05 14.40 7.61
C SER A 314 16.93 15.01 8.46
N SER A 315 16.94 16.32 8.67
CA SER A 315 15.85 17.09 9.28
C SER A 315 14.92 17.74 8.25
N ARG A 316 15.17 17.52 6.95
CA ARG A 316 14.49 18.19 5.84
C ARG A 316 12.98 18.10 5.90
N TYR A 317 12.46 16.99 6.43
CA TYR A 317 11.03 16.67 6.43
C TYR A 317 10.36 16.75 7.78
N ASP A 318 11.07 17.09 8.86
CA ASP A 318 10.55 17.09 10.24
C ASP A 318 9.25 17.89 10.39
N ALA A 319 9.15 19.01 9.69
CA ALA A 319 7.97 19.88 9.71
C ALA A 319 6.84 19.46 8.76
N HIS A 320 7.01 18.40 7.94
CA HIS A 320 6.08 18.08 6.86
C HIS A 320 5.52 16.67 6.91
N PHE A 321 6.34 15.67 7.28
CA PHE A 321 5.90 14.27 7.23
C PHE A 321 4.84 13.94 8.28
N SER A 322 3.96 13.03 7.93
CA SER A 322 3.02 12.38 8.84
C SER A 322 2.54 11.06 8.26
N SER A 323 2.36 10.08 9.14
CA SER A 323 1.65 8.84 8.85
C SER A 323 0.55 8.57 9.89
N CYS A 324 0.07 9.62 10.55
CA CYS A 324 -1.02 9.53 11.52
C CYS A 324 -2.33 9.16 10.83
N ASN A 325 -2.90 7.99 11.15
CA ASN A 325 -4.10 7.49 10.48
C ASN A 325 -5.30 8.44 10.57
N ARG A 326 -5.47 9.13 11.69
CA ARG A 326 -6.58 10.08 11.86
C ARG A 326 -6.55 11.24 10.86
N ASN A 327 -5.38 11.58 10.31
CA ASN A 327 -5.26 12.60 9.26
C ASN A 327 -5.75 12.14 7.89
N PHE A 328 -5.87 10.83 7.68
CA PHE A 328 -6.22 10.23 6.39
C PHE A 328 -7.60 9.59 6.37
N HIS A 329 -8.37 9.67 7.45
CA HIS A 329 -9.75 9.22 7.46
C HIS A 329 -10.61 10.07 6.50
N ILE A 330 -11.44 9.40 5.69
CA ILE A 330 -12.38 10.06 4.78
C ILE A 330 -13.51 10.72 5.58
N LEU A 331 -14.00 10.00 6.61
CA LEU A 331 -15.06 10.45 7.51
C LEU A 331 -14.51 10.48 8.94
N GLY A 332 -14.53 11.61 9.58
CA GLY A 332 -14.08 11.78 10.96
C GLY A 332 -13.37 13.10 11.20
N GLU A 333 -13.21 13.46 12.47
CA GLU A 333 -12.47 14.65 12.88
C GLU A 333 -10.98 14.47 12.61
N ARG A 334 -10.39 15.44 11.94
CA ARG A 334 -8.94 15.50 11.74
C ARG A 334 -8.27 16.12 12.95
N PRO A 335 -7.13 15.60 13.40
CA PRO A 335 -6.37 16.23 14.49
C PRO A 335 -5.88 17.62 14.07
N VAL A 336 -5.81 18.53 15.04
CA VAL A 336 -5.28 19.89 14.84
C VAL A 336 -3.81 19.85 14.40
N ASN A 337 -3.05 18.90 14.96
CA ASN A 337 -1.65 18.69 14.63
C ASN A 337 -1.48 17.54 13.63
N ARG A 338 -0.34 17.51 12.93
CA ARG A 338 0.01 16.41 12.01
C ARG A 338 0.05 15.03 12.68
N TRP A 339 0.27 14.98 13.99
CA TRP A 339 0.31 13.79 14.81
C TRP A 339 -0.74 13.86 15.92
N CYS A 340 -1.68 12.92 15.98
CA CYS A 340 -2.68 12.90 17.06
C CYS A 340 -2.09 12.43 18.40
N GLY A 341 -0.97 11.71 18.37
CA GLY A 341 -0.27 11.19 19.56
C GLY A 341 -0.98 10.08 20.32
N VAL A 342 -2.07 9.50 19.77
CA VAL A 342 -2.86 8.45 20.45
C VAL A 342 -3.23 7.26 19.56
N CYS A 343 -2.96 7.30 18.26
CA CYS A 343 -3.21 6.15 17.40
C CYS A 343 -1.99 5.23 17.35
N PRO A 344 -2.17 3.93 17.01
CA PRO A 344 -1.06 2.97 16.94
C PRO A 344 0.08 3.43 16.03
N LYS A 345 -0.24 4.12 14.93
CA LYS A 345 0.77 4.65 14.01
C LYS A 345 1.60 5.77 14.63
N CYS A 346 1.00 6.66 15.46
CA CYS A 346 1.74 7.67 16.19
C CYS A 346 2.69 7.04 17.24
N HIS A 347 2.19 6.06 18.01
CA HIS A 347 3.00 5.33 18.98
C HIS A 347 4.18 4.63 18.31
N PHE A 348 3.91 3.89 17.24
CA PHE A 348 4.94 3.12 16.54
C PHE A 348 6.00 4.02 15.91
N VAL A 349 5.62 5.07 15.17
CA VAL A 349 6.60 5.96 14.52
C VAL A 349 7.43 6.72 15.55
N PHE A 350 6.82 7.16 16.66
CA PHE A 350 7.56 7.78 17.78
C PHE A 350 8.62 6.81 18.31
N LEU A 351 8.20 5.57 18.64
CA LEU A 351 9.08 4.54 19.20
C LEU A 351 10.20 4.15 18.20
N ALA A 352 9.88 3.94 16.93
CA ALA A 352 10.88 3.54 15.93
C ALA A 352 11.95 4.60 15.67
N LEU A 353 11.60 5.90 15.80
CA LEU A 353 12.53 7.01 15.63
C LEU A 353 13.37 7.29 16.88
N ALA A 354 12.83 7.02 18.08
CA ALA A 354 13.45 7.36 19.36
C ALA A 354 14.89 6.81 19.55
N PRO A 355 15.24 5.58 19.10
CA PRO A 355 16.61 5.09 19.20
C PRO A 355 17.63 5.84 18.36
N PHE A 356 17.20 6.58 17.33
CA PHE A 356 18.08 7.19 16.33
C PHE A 356 18.01 8.72 16.28
N MET A 357 17.09 9.32 17.04
CA MET A 357 16.84 10.76 17.05
C MET A 357 17.00 11.32 18.46
N SER A 358 17.49 12.55 18.59
CA SER A 358 17.51 13.21 19.91
C SER A 358 16.10 13.45 20.44
N LYS A 359 15.89 13.26 21.74
CA LYS A 359 14.59 13.43 22.41
C LYS A 359 13.96 14.81 22.13
N PRO A 360 14.70 15.95 22.22
CA PRO A 360 14.12 17.26 21.90
C PRO A 360 13.60 17.38 20.47
N ARG A 361 14.34 16.83 19.46
CA ARG A 361 13.90 16.84 18.07
C ARG A 361 12.62 16.02 17.88
N LEU A 362 12.58 14.83 18.46
CA LEU A 362 11.42 13.94 18.35
C LEU A 362 10.18 14.55 19.03
N VAL A 363 10.34 15.10 20.23
CA VAL A 363 9.25 15.79 20.95
C VAL A 363 8.76 17.01 20.16
N ALA A 364 9.64 17.76 19.51
CA ALA A 364 9.23 18.90 18.67
C ALA A 364 8.40 18.45 17.46
N ILE A 365 8.67 17.28 16.87
CA ILE A 365 7.91 16.71 15.74
C ILE A 365 6.48 16.32 16.19
N PHE A 366 6.36 15.65 17.34
CA PHE A 366 5.08 15.11 17.83
C PHE A 366 4.30 16.07 18.75
N GLY A 367 4.94 17.16 19.21
CA GLY A 367 4.36 18.15 20.11
C GLY A 367 4.37 17.73 21.57
N ARG A 368 4.72 16.47 21.89
CA ARG A 368 4.83 15.94 23.26
C ARG A 368 5.66 14.65 23.29
N ASN A 369 6.08 14.25 24.48
CA ASN A 369 6.72 12.96 24.70
C ASN A 369 5.66 11.87 24.87
N LEU A 370 5.57 10.93 23.92
CA LEU A 370 4.57 9.85 23.96
C LEU A 370 4.99 8.69 24.88
N LEU A 371 6.26 8.59 25.28
CA LEU A 371 6.77 7.56 26.19
C LEU A 371 6.67 7.97 27.68
N ASP A 372 6.36 9.23 27.95
CA ASP A 372 6.19 9.74 29.31
C ASP A 372 4.71 9.96 29.69
N ASP A 373 3.80 9.28 29.02
CA ASP A 373 2.35 9.34 29.26
C ASP A 373 1.82 7.95 29.61
N PRO A 374 1.60 7.63 30.91
CA PRO A 374 1.10 6.33 31.35
C PRO A 374 -0.23 5.91 30.71
N ALA A 375 -1.07 6.87 30.31
CA ALA A 375 -2.34 6.58 29.65
C ALA A 375 -2.18 5.90 28.28
N GLN A 376 -0.98 5.94 27.68
CA GLN A 376 -0.68 5.30 26.40
C GLN A 376 -0.24 3.82 26.55
N ALA A 377 -0.13 3.29 27.79
CA ALA A 377 0.44 1.96 28.07
C ALA A 377 -0.20 0.86 27.22
N GLY A 378 -1.54 0.79 27.13
CA GLY A 378 -2.22 -0.25 26.34
C GLY A 378 -1.89 -0.20 24.85
N GLY A 379 -1.69 1.01 24.28
CA GLY A 379 -1.26 1.15 22.90
C GLY A 379 0.14 0.62 22.63
N TYR A 380 1.06 0.81 23.59
CA TYR A 380 2.42 0.24 23.50
C TYR A 380 2.43 -1.27 23.78
N ASP A 381 1.60 -1.77 24.71
CA ASP A 381 1.47 -3.21 24.95
C ASP A 381 1.06 -3.97 23.68
N ALA A 382 0.12 -3.43 22.92
CA ALA A 382 -0.28 -4.00 21.63
C ALA A 382 0.87 -3.98 20.59
N LEU A 383 1.68 -2.91 20.55
CA LEU A 383 2.87 -2.84 19.68
C LEU A 383 3.96 -3.82 20.07
N LEU A 384 4.09 -4.11 21.36
CA LEU A 384 5.04 -5.09 21.89
C LEU A 384 4.55 -6.53 21.75
N GLU A 385 3.29 -6.73 21.37
CA GLU A 385 2.60 -8.03 21.42
C GLU A 385 2.68 -8.63 22.86
N PHE A 386 2.52 -7.76 23.86
CA PHE A 386 2.48 -8.10 25.28
C PHE A 386 1.04 -8.02 25.78
N GLN A 387 0.45 -9.15 26.13
CA GLN A 387 -0.95 -9.31 26.57
C GLN A 387 -2.02 -8.94 25.52
N ASP A 388 -1.63 -8.62 24.28
CA ASP A 388 -2.54 -8.29 23.18
C ASP A 388 -1.89 -8.67 21.82
N HIS A 389 -2.65 -8.63 20.75
CA HIS A 389 -2.17 -8.85 19.40
C HIS A 389 -1.80 -7.54 18.70
N LYS A 390 -0.91 -7.64 17.71
CA LYS A 390 -0.52 -6.50 16.86
C LYS A 390 -1.76 -5.78 16.32
N PRO A 391 -1.83 -4.44 16.41
CA PRO A 391 -2.95 -3.67 15.86
C PRO A 391 -3.11 -3.90 14.35
N PHE A 392 -4.35 -3.86 13.85
CA PHE A 392 -4.65 -3.83 12.41
C PHE A 392 -4.29 -2.46 11.81
N GLU A 393 -3.00 -2.18 11.78
CA GLU A 393 -2.40 -0.93 11.36
C GLU A 393 -1.07 -1.19 10.67
N CYS A 394 -0.62 -0.24 9.84
CA CYS A 394 0.69 -0.31 9.22
C CYS A 394 1.79 0.02 10.24
N VAL A 395 2.10 -0.90 11.13
CA VAL A 395 3.15 -0.82 12.14
C VAL A 395 4.11 -1.99 11.97
N GLY A 396 5.35 -1.85 12.44
CA GLY A 396 6.38 -2.89 12.38
C GLY A 396 6.04 -4.14 13.20
N GLU A 397 7.01 -5.02 13.32
CA GLU A 397 6.87 -6.25 14.10
C GLU A 397 7.05 -5.96 15.61
N GLY A 398 6.44 -6.79 16.46
CA GLY A 398 6.59 -6.68 17.91
C GLY A 398 8.05 -6.77 18.37
N ARG A 399 8.87 -7.62 17.69
CA ARG A 399 10.31 -7.72 17.99
C ARG A 399 11.05 -6.40 17.75
N GLU A 400 10.69 -5.62 16.73
CA GLU A 400 11.30 -4.30 16.47
C GLU A 400 10.91 -3.29 17.56
N SER A 401 9.65 -3.30 17.99
CA SER A 401 9.16 -2.46 19.09
C SER A 401 9.85 -2.81 20.42
N ARG A 402 10.03 -4.10 20.73
CA ARG A 402 10.76 -4.57 21.91
C ARG A 402 12.23 -4.17 21.87
N ALA A 403 12.92 -4.33 20.74
CA ALA A 403 14.30 -3.91 20.56
C ALA A 403 14.48 -2.40 20.71
N ALA A 404 13.53 -1.61 20.18
CA ALA A 404 13.56 -0.16 20.32
C ALA A 404 13.45 0.28 21.79
N LEU A 405 12.48 -0.25 22.56
CA LEU A 405 12.33 0.07 23.99
C LEU A 405 13.54 -0.40 24.82
N ALA A 406 14.06 -1.60 24.56
CA ALA A 406 15.25 -2.10 25.22
C ALA A 406 16.46 -1.17 25.03
N ALA A 407 16.63 -0.62 23.81
CA ALA A 407 17.68 0.36 23.55
C ALA A 407 17.46 1.68 24.30
N LEU A 408 16.22 2.14 24.45
CA LEU A 408 15.90 3.36 25.19
C LEU A 408 16.11 3.19 26.70
N ALA A 409 15.87 2.00 27.26
CA ALA A 409 16.07 1.67 28.66
C ALA A 409 17.52 1.89 29.13
N THR A 410 18.50 1.82 28.22
CA THR A 410 19.91 2.06 28.52
C THR A 410 20.36 3.51 28.38
N ARG A 411 19.48 4.40 27.90
CA ARG A 411 19.80 5.80 27.59
C ARG A 411 19.37 6.74 28.71
N PRO A 412 20.26 7.60 29.26
CA PRO A 412 19.93 8.50 30.33
C PRO A 412 18.74 9.41 30.05
N GLU A 413 18.58 9.88 28.80
CA GLU A 413 17.53 10.81 28.42
C GLU A 413 16.13 10.17 28.30
N TRP A 414 16.05 8.81 28.24
CA TRP A 414 14.80 8.08 28.04
C TRP A 414 14.41 7.17 29.22
N ARG A 415 15.39 6.67 29.98
CA ARG A 415 15.20 5.61 30.99
C ARG A 415 14.20 5.98 32.09
N GLU A 416 14.00 7.26 32.37
CA GLU A 416 13.12 7.79 33.42
C GLU A 416 11.71 8.11 32.88
N ASP A 417 11.44 7.91 31.58
CA ASP A 417 10.10 8.07 31.03
C ASP A 417 9.19 6.93 31.49
N ALA A 418 7.96 7.25 31.86
CA ALA A 418 7.04 6.35 32.57
C ALA A 418 6.85 4.98 31.86
N LEU A 419 6.75 4.96 30.52
CA LEU A 419 6.57 3.72 29.78
C LEU A 419 7.87 2.95 29.59
N VAL A 420 9.02 3.62 29.59
CA VAL A 420 10.34 2.97 29.57
C VAL A 420 10.62 2.32 30.92
N GLU A 421 10.37 3.03 32.04
CA GLU A 421 10.46 2.44 33.39
C GLU A 421 9.53 1.24 33.57
N ARG A 422 8.28 1.36 33.12
CA ARG A 422 7.32 0.25 33.16
C ARG A 422 7.82 -0.95 32.33
N PHE A 423 8.35 -0.71 31.11
CA PHE A 423 8.93 -1.77 30.28
C PHE A 423 10.05 -2.52 31.02
N VAL A 424 10.99 -1.80 31.64
CA VAL A 424 12.10 -2.39 32.39
C VAL A 424 11.60 -3.22 33.58
N ARG A 425 10.61 -2.72 34.30
CA ARG A 425 10.10 -3.37 35.51
C ARG A 425 9.21 -4.56 35.24
N GLU A 426 8.32 -4.49 34.22
CA GLU A 426 7.23 -5.44 34.04
C GLU A 426 7.41 -6.35 32.83
N ILE A 427 7.99 -5.85 31.74
CA ILE A 427 8.00 -6.55 30.45
C ILE A 427 9.37 -7.17 30.15
N LEU A 428 10.43 -6.40 30.30
CA LEU A 428 11.80 -6.83 29.98
C LEU A 428 12.21 -8.15 30.66
N PRO A 429 11.87 -8.41 31.96
CA PRO A 429 12.20 -9.67 32.61
C PRO A 429 11.54 -10.92 31.99
N THR A 430 10.48 -10.74 31.18
CA THR A 430 9.74 -11.83 30.52
C THR A 430 10.26 -12.15 29.12
N LEU A 431 11.18 -11.32 28.60
CA LEU A 431 11.68 -11.40 27.23
C LEU A 431 13.03 -12.11 27.16
N ASP A 432 13.30 -12.76 26.00
CA ASP A 432 14.63 -13.29 25.71
C ASP A 432 15.61 -12.13 25.42
N PRO A 433 16.67 -11.98 26.24
CA PRO A 433 17.66 -10.92 26.02
C PRO A 433 18.34 -10.99 24.65
N GLY A 434 18.49 -12.18 24.08
CA GLY A 434 19.09 -12.37 22.75
C GLY A 434 18.28 -11.76 21.60
N ALA A 435 16.97 -11.59 21.79
CA ALA A 435 16.06 -11.04 20.80
C ALA A 435 15.93 -9.49 20.86
N LEU A 436 16.59 -8.82 21.82
CA LEU A 436 16.39 -7.39 22.09
C LEU A 436 17.40 -6.46 21.42
N ALA A 437 18.39 -7.02 20.71
CA ALA A 437 19.41 -6.21 20.04
C ALA A 437 18.85 -5.51 18.78
N ILE A 438 19.17 -4.21 18.63
CA ILE A 438 18.83 -3.46 17.41
C ILE A 438 19.74 -3.85 16.24
N ALA A 439 21.00 -4.20 16.47
CA ALA A 439 21.97 -4.46 15.41
C ALA A 439 21.50 -5.48 14.36
N PRO A 440 20.89 -6.63 14.71
CA PRO A 440 20.36 -7.56 13.72
C PRO A 440 19.25 -6.97 12.86
N GLN A 441 18.49 -5.98 13.38
CA GLN A 441 17.43 -5.32 12.60
C GLN A 441 17.98 -4.38 11.51
N MET A 442 19.28 -4.03 11.57
CA MET A 442 19.90 -3.14 10.60
C MET A 442 20.40 -3.85 9.35
N SER A 443 20.39 -5.19 9.32
CA SER A 443 20.85 -5.98 8.18
C SER A 443 19.91 -5.85 6.98
N LEU A 444 20.50 -5.74 5.79
CA LEU A 444 19.76 -5.85 4.53
C LEU A 444 19.50 -7.33 4.25
N GLU A 445 18.25 -7.74 4.29
CA GLU A 445 17.86 -9.15 4.22
C GLU A 445 16.60 -9.36 3.36
N GLY A 446 16.44 -10.58 2.87
CA GLY A 446 15.25 -11.03 2.17
C GLY A 446 15.31 -10.83 0.66
N GLU A 447 14.34 -11.44 0.00
CA GLU A 447 14.15 -11.29 -1.45
C GLU A 447 13.55 -9.92 -1.77
N HIS A 448 13.88 -9.38 -2.95
CA HIS A 448 13.33 -8.13 -3.46
C HIS A 448 13.30 -8.13 -4.98
N ARG A 449 12.52 -7.23 -5.56
CA ARG A 449 12.40 -7.04 -7.00
C ARG A 449 13.10 -5.77 -7.51
N VAL A 450 13.89 -5.10 -6.68
CA VAL A 450 14.66 -3.92 -7.11
C VAL A 450 15.55 -4.34 -8.28
N PRO A 451 15.49 -3.67 -9.46
CA PRO A 451 16.34 -3.98 -10.60
C PRO A 451 17.82 -3.95 -10.21
N ALA A 452 18.61 -4.90 -10.69
CA ALA A 452 20.02 -5.07 -10.28
C ALA A 452 20.83 -3.77 -10.42
N ALA A 453 20.70 -3.07 -11.56
CA ALA A 453 21.39 -1.81 -11.80
C ALA A 453 20.99 -0.70 -10.80
N THR A 454 19.70 -0.63 -10.43
CA THR A 454 19.22 0.30 -9.40
C THR A 454 19.75 -0.10 -8.03
N TRP A 455 19.70 -1.40 -7.69
CA TRP A 455 20.17 -1.91 -6.40
C TRP A 455 21.66 -1.63 -6.17
N GLU A 456 22.51 -1.87 -7.14
CA GLU A 456 23.94 -1.57 -7.06
C GLU A 456 24.20 -0.09 -6.73
N ARG A 457 23.39 0.82 -7.26
CA ARG A 457 23.52 2.27 -7.03
C ARG A 457 23.00 2.72 -5.65
N VAL A 458 21.92 2.10 -5.13
CA VAL A 458 21.28 2.53 -3.87
C VAL A 458 21.79 1.79 -2.64
N ARG A 459 22.31 0.57 -2.77
CA ARG A 459 22.69 -0.29 -1.65
C ARG A 459 23.65 0.41 -0.68
N ALA A 460 24.69 1.06 -1.20
CA ALA A 460 25.65 1.76 -0.36
C ALA A 460 25.05 2.89 0.49
N HIS A 461 23.91 3.47 0.06
CA HIS A 461 23.18 4.47 0.84
C HIS A 461 22.55 3.86 2.09
N PHE A 462 22.14 2.59 2.05
CA PHE A 462 21.51 1.90 3.18
C PHE A 462 22.52 1.27 4.14
N ASP A 463 23.70 0.87 3.65
CA ASP A 463 24.79 0.28 4.45
C ASP A 463 25.52 1.34 5.31
N ALA A 464 25.40 2.61 4.98
CA ALA A 464 26.11 3.71 5.62
C ALA A 464 25.48 4.12 7.03
#